data_760327ba793169efa501c440510181f6
#
_entry.id   760327ba793169efa501c440510181f6
#
_cell.length_a   1.000
_cell.length_b   1.000
_cell.length_c   1.000
_cell.angle_alpha   90.00
_cell.angle_beta   90.00
_cell.angle_gamma   90.00
#
_symmetry.space_group_name_H-M   'P 1'
#
loop_
_entity.id
_entity.type
_entity.pdbx_description
1 polymer ?
#
loop_
_entity_poly.entity_id
_entity_poly.type
_entity_poly.pdbx_seq_one_letter_code
_entity_poly.pdbx_strand_id
1 'polypeptide(L)'
;MDYRKRKINPIITLSILFLFQKSFGSNYLKDVTFYGKENGLIVEFVFEEEVSPDSVNAWQSQTEWFYFTLYNVLADTSELLVQTKISKPVLNFQPILTEQSTQIGIKLKNRVESFEIYRASENNILNAHLHYPIENFAELSSVSSYKRKKREFNSKFSRSKSWLLLIGSGYTITGLLNKTKELNTELKIGIGTLVFTYIIHKIWPIK
;
A
#
# COMPACT_ATOMS: atom_id res chain seq x y z
N MET A 1 -26.98 -56.28 20.28
CA MET A 1 -26.25 -54.99 20.42
C MET A 1 -27.24 -53.89 19.96
N ASP A 2 -27.92 -53.23 20.91
CA ASP A 2 -29.10 -52.44 20.64
C ASP A 2 -28.67 -50.94 20.48
N TYR A 3 -28.65 -50.44 19.24
CA TYR A 3 -28.33 -49.04 18.96
C TYR A 3 -29.53 -48.15 19.23
N ARG A 4 -29.66 -47.67 20.47
CA ARG A 4 -30.61 -46.63 20.85
C ARG A 4 -30.35 -45.35 20.05
N LYS A 5 -31.07 -45.12 18.96
CA LYS A 5 -31.11 -43.83 18.23
C LYS A 5 -31.64 -42.74 19.18
N ARG A 6 -30.75 -41.91 19.71
CA ARG A 6 -31.15 -40.71 20.46
C ARG A 6 -31.85 -39.77 19.49
N LYS A 7 -33.15 -39.65 19.59
CA LYS A 7 -33.91 -38.59 18.89
C LYS A 7 -33.51 -37.24 19.47
N ILE A 8 -32.76 -36.48 18.69
CA ILE A 8 -32.41 -35.09 19.02
C ILE A 8 -33.74 -34.32 18.97
N ASN A 9 -34.07 -33.63 20.04
CA ASN A 9 -35.29 -32.88 20.16
C ASN A 9 -35.24 -31.67 19.20
N PRO A 10 -36.10 -31.55 18.16
CA PRO A 10 -36.05 -30.49 17.15
C PRO A 10 -36.13 -29.09 17.75
N ILE A 11 -36.76 -28.95 18.93
CA ILE A 11 -36.84 -27.68 19.65
C ILE A 11 -35.47 -27.23 20.15
N ILE A 12 -34.61 -28.16 20.64
CA ILE A 12 -33.25 -27.84 21.09
C ILE A 12 -32.38 -27.41 19.91
N THR A 13 -32.54 -28.08 18.76
CA THR A 13 -31.81 -27.73 17.54
C THR A 13 -32.19 -26.35 17.01
N LEU A 14 -33.50 -26.02 17.06
CA LEU A 14 -33.99 -24.71 16.64
C LEU A 14 -33.52 -23.59 17.60
N SER A 15 -33.53 -23.84 18.92
CA SER A 15 -33.03 -22.87 19.90
C SER A 15 -31.54 -22.59 19.76
N ILE A 16 -30.74 -23.59 19.42
CA ILE A 16 -29.30 -23.41 19.15
C ILE A 16 -29.09 -22.58 17.88
N LEU A 17 -29.92 -22.74 16.85
CA LEU A 17 -29.83 -21.96 15.62
C LEU A 17 -30.10 -20.45 15.87
N PHE A 18 -31.00 -20.12 16.79
CA PHE A 18 -31.27 -18.73 17.17
C PHE A 18 -30.18 -18.08 18.01
N LEU A 19 -29.35 -18.85 18.72
CA LEU A 19 -28.22 -18.31 19.48
C LEU A 19 -27.01 -17.89 18.60
N PHE A 20 -27.01 -18.33 17.35
CA PHE A 20 -25.98 -17.96 16.38
C PHE A 20 -26.36 -16.79 15.47
N GLN A 21 -27.50 -16.15 15.66
CA GLN A 21 -27.74 -14.84 15.07
C GLN A 21 -26.85 -13.84 15.80
N LYS A 22 -25.57 -13.72 15.34
CA LYS A 22 -24.80 -12.53 15.61
C LYS A 22 -25.63 -11.38 15.06
N SER A 23 -26.25 -10.60 15.96
CA SER A 23 -26.70 -9.27 15.63
C SER A 23 -25.45 -8.56 15.09
N PHE A 24 -25.38 -8.37 13.79
CA PHE A 24 -24.44 -7.44 13.20
C PHE A 24 -24.93 -6.06 13.62
N GLY A 25 -24.54 -5.62 14.81
CA GLY A 25 -24.65 -4.23 15.20
C GLY A 25 -23.90 -3.42 14.15
N SER A 26 -24.57 -2.47 13.52
CA SER A 26 -23.90 -1.51 12.67
C SER A 26 -23.01 -0.65 13.56
N ASN A 27 -21.71 -0.63 13.27
CA ASN A 27 -20.76 0.27 13.93
C ASN A 27 -21.06 1.73 13.55
N TYR A 28 -20.56 2.67 14.31
CA TYR A 28 -20.85 4.08 14.09
C TYR A 28 -19.55 4.89 13.87
N LEU A 29 -19.51 5.68 12.80
CA LEU A 29 -18.41 6.63 12.53
C LEU A 29 -18.69 7.93 13.30
N LYS A 30 -17.81 8.25 14.24
CA LYS A 30 -17.93 9.43 15.12
C LYS A 30 -17.27 10.67 14.56
N ASP A 31 -16.08 10.51 13.95
CA ASP A 31 -15.32 11.66 13.46
C ASP A 31 -14.46 11.30 12.26
N VAL A 32 -14.15 12.31 11.46
CA VAL A 32 -13.20 12.24 10.34
C VAL A 32 -12.26 13.42 10.43
N THR A 33 -10.97 13.17 10.57
CA THR A 33 -9.95 14.21 10.65
C THR A 33 -8.97 14.13 9.49
N PHE A 34 -8.54 15.29 8.97
CA PHE A 34 -7.62 15.42 7.85
C PHE A 34 -6.28 16.02 8.26
N TYR A 35 -5.20 15.33 8.03
CA TYR A 35 -3.83 15.81 8.26
C TYR A 35 -3.09 15.94 6.93
N GLY A 36 -3.00 17.15 6.41
CA GLY A 36 -2.25 17.45 5.18
C GLY A 36 -0.74 17.28 5.39
N LYS A 37 -0.10 16.58 4.47
CA LYS A 37 1.35 16.42 4.38
C LYS A 37 1.85 16.92 3.04
N GLU A 38 3.13 17.25 2.93
CA GLU A 38 3.72 17.69 1.66
C GLU A 38 3.63 16.61 0.57
N ASN A 39 3.73 15.34 0.96
CA ASN A 39 3.70 14.18 0.07
C ASN A 39 2.35 13.46 0.03
N GLY A 40 1.30 13.97 0.69
CA GLY A 40 0.02 13.28 0.73
C GLY A 40 -0.97 13.84 1.74
N LEU A 41 -1.91 12.98 2.11
CA LEU A 41 -2.95 13.26 3.09
C LEU A 41 -3.12 12.04 3.99
N ILE A 42 -3.25 12.27 5.29
CA ILE A 42 -3.72 11.24 6.22
C ILE A 42 -5.18 11.56 6.55
N VAL A 43 -6.04 10.56 6.39
CA VAL A 43 -7.44 10.61 6.80
C VAL A 43 -7.60 9.67 7.99
N GLU A 44 -8.00 10.22 9.12
CA GLU A 44 -8.28 9.48 10.34
C GLU A 44 -9.77 9.32 10.52
N PHE A 45 -10.22 8.07 10.70
CA PHE A 45 -11.60 7.71 10.96
C PHE A 45 -11.71 7.21 12.40
N VAL A 46 -12.55 7.83 13.20
CA VAL A 46 -12.82 7.45 14.58
C VAL A 46 -14.18 6.76 14.65
N PHE A 47 -14.22 5.51 15.11
CA PHE A 47 -15.44 4.71 15.22
C PHE A 47 -15.88 4.55 16.68
N GLU A 48 -17.09 4.08 16.87
CA GLU A 48 -17.59 3.71 18.19
C GLU A 48 -16.94 2.44 18.71
N GLU A 49 -16.85 1.44 17.82
CA GLU A 49 -16.26 0.14 18.11
C GLU A 49 -15.12 -0.15 17.12
N GLU A 50 -14.39 -1.23 17.35
CA GLU A 50 -13.33 -1.68 16.49
C GLU A 50 -13.82 -2.00 15.07
N VAL A 51 -13.11 -1.49 14.05
CA VAL A 51 -13.37 -1.75 12.63
C VAL A 51 -12.15 -2.41 12.00
N SER A 52 -12.37 -3.44 11.19
CA SER A 52 -11.30 -4.04 10.39
C SER A 52 -10.96 -3.15 9.19
N PRO A 53 -9.67 -2.97 8.85
CA PRO A 53 -9.26 -2.29 7.61
C PRO A 53 -9.90 -2.93 6.35
N ASP A 54 -10.15 -4.24 6.36
CA ASP A 54 -10.80 -4.96 5.27
C ASP A 54 -12.28 -4.57 5.04
N SER A 55 -12.89 -3.89 6.03
CA SER A 55 -14.26 -3.35 5.92
C SER A 55 -14.30 -1.99 5.22
N VAL A 56 -13.16 -1.49 4.77
CA VAL A 56 -13.04 -0.21 4.06
C VAL A 56 -12.56 -0.45 2.65
N ASN A 57 -13.37 -0.03 1.68
CA ASN A 57 -12.97 0.02 0.28
C ASN A 57 -12.67 1.46 -0.11
N ALA A 58 -11.57 1.69 -0.82
CA ALA A 58 -11.16 3.03 -1.24
C ALA A 58 -10.82 3.05 -2.73
N TRP A 59 -11.26 4.11 -3.41
CA TRP A 59 -11.03 4.28 -4.83
C TRP A 59 -11.06 5.75 -5.25
N GLN A 60 -10.40 6.09 -6.34
CA GLN A 60 -10.39 7.43 -6.92
C GLN A 60 -11.19 7.49 -8.21
N SER A 61 -12.05 8.49 -8.32
CA SER A 61 -12.78 8.79 -9.55
C SER A 61 -11.89 9.56 -10.55
N GLN A 62 -12.37 9.69 -11.78
CA GLN A 62 -11.70 10.52 -12.81
C GLN A 62 -11.82 12.03 -12.52
N THR A 63 -12.71 12.44 -11.60
CA THR A 63 -13.09 13.83 -11.33
C THR A 63 -12.47 14.41 -10.04
N GLU A 64 -11.26 14.00 -9.67
CA GLU A 64 -10.54 14.46 -8.48
C GLU A 64 -11.19 14.08 -7.13
N TRP A 65 -12.27 13.29 -7.14
CA TRP A 65 -12.87 12.75 -5.95
C TRP A 65 -12.22 11.42 -5.55
N PHE A 66 -11.94 11.28 -4.27
CA PHE A 66 -11.51 10.05 -3.64
C PHE A 66 -12.59 9.59 -2.66
N TYR A 67 -12.95 8.32 -2.71
CA TYR A 67 -14.05 7.75 -1.94
C TYR A 67 -13.57 6.63 -1.04
N PHE A 68 -14.11 6.63 0.18
CA PHE A 68 -14.02 5.52 1.12
C PHE A 68 -15.42 4.98 1.36
N THR A 69 -15.64 3.70 1.14
CA THR A 69 -16.88 3.00 1.48
C THR A 69 -16.64 2.19 2.74
N LEU A 70 -17.32 2.55 3.82
CA LEU A 70 -17.23 1.93 5.14
C LEU A 70 -18.39 0.97 5.27
N TYR A 71 -18.15 -0.33 5.05
CA TYR A 71 -19.20 -1.35 5.09
C TYR A 71 -19.63 -1.65 6.53
N ASN A 72 -20.95 -1.78 6.74
CA ASN A 72 -21.60 -2.00 8.05
C ASN A 72 -21.27 -0.89 9.08
N VAL A 73 -21.03 0.32 8.59
CA VAL A 73 -20.80 1.51 9.40
C VAL A 73 -21.84 2.55 9.04
N LEU A 74 -22.52 3.08 10.04
CA LEU A 74 -23.45 4.19 9.92
C LEU A 74 -22.78 5.49 10.39
N ALA A 75 -23.33 6.63 10.01
CA ALA A 75 -22.86 7.94 10.48
C ALA A 75 -23.99 8.97 10.47
N ASP A 76 -23.93 9.93 11.37
CA ASP A 76 -24.70 11.16 11.22
C ASP A 76 -23.97 12.08 10.25
N THR A 77 -24.44 12.13 8.99
CA THR A 77 -23.81 12.92 7.94
C THR A 77 -23.88 14.42 8.22
N SER A 78 -24.90 14.87 8.95
CA SER A 78 -25.07 16.29 9.33
C SER A 78 -24.05 16.68 10.39
N GLU A 79 -23.86 15.83 11.38
CA GLU A 79 -22.87 16.03 12.44
C GLU A 79 -21.46 16.00 11.88
N LEU A 80 -21.13 15.03 11.03
CA LEU A 80 -19.83 14.95 10.36
C LEU A 80 -19.52 16.20 9.53
N LEU A 81 -20.50 16.75 8.81
CA LEU A 81 -20.31 17.98 8.02
C LEU A 81 -19.98 19.19 8.89
N VAL A 82 -20.52 19.26 10.10
CA VAL A 82 -20.26 20.37 11.03
C VAL A 82 -18.94 20.21 11.77
N GLN A 83 -18.61 19.00 12.21
CA GLN A 83 -17.44 18.73 13.05
C GLN A 83 -16.14 18.65 12.24
N THR A 84 -16.20 18.09 11.02
CA THR A 84 -15.01 17.85 10.20
C THR A 84 -14.36 19.14 9.72
N LYS A 85 -13.16 19.40 10.18
CA LYS A 85 -12.36 20.54 9.74
C LYS A 85 -11.62 20.20 8.45
N ILE A 86 -12.00 20.85 7.36
CA ILE A 86 -11.32 20.71 6.08
C ILE A 86 -9.96 21.39 6.16
N SER A 87 -8.89 20.63 5.94
CA SER A 87 -7.51 21.13 5.86
C SER A 87 -6.97 21.00 4.43
N LYS A 88 -6.03 21.86 4.06
CA LYS A 88 -5.29 21.67 2.80
C LYS A 88 -4.64 20.26 2.83
N PRO A 89 -4.76 19.41 1.82
CA PRO A 89 -5.15 19.69 0.43
C PRO A 89 -6.60 19.29 0.06
N VAL A 90 -7.49 19.12 1.03
CA VAL A 90 -8.90 18.77 0.79
C VAL A 90 -9.66 20.03 0.35
N LEU A 91 -10.34 19.96 -0.78
CA LEU A 91 -11.14 21.05 -1.35
C LEU A 91 -12.61 20.94 -0.95
N ASN A 92 -13.12 19.72 -0.80
CA ASN A 92 -14.49 19.46 -0.39
C ASN A 92 -14.60 18.11 0.32
N PHE A 93 -15.60 17.97 1.18
CA PHE A 93 -15.91 16.79 1.98
C PHE A 93 -17.40 16.49 1.89
N GLN A 94 -17.77 15.26 1.58
CA GLN A 94 -19.14 14.83 1.39
C GLN A 94 -19.37 13.44 2.00
N PRO A 95 -19.95 13.36 3.19
CA PRO A 95 -20.42 12.09 3.74
C PRO A 95 -21.78 11.72 3.12
N ILE A 96 -21.94 10.47 2.73
CA ILE A 96 -23.15 9.94 2.11
C ILE A 96 -23.54 8.66 2.89
N LEU A 97 -24.73 8.67 3.46
CA LEU A 97 -25.28 7.48 4.14
C LEU A 97 -26.08 6.64 3.17
N THR A 98 -25.86 5.33 3.19
CA THR A 98 -26.67 4.31 2.52
C THR A 98 -27.30 3.39 3.57
N GLU A 99 -28.15 2.43 3.16
CA GLU A 99 -28.84 1.55 4.09
C GLU A 99 -27.91 0.73 5.01
N GLN A 100 -26.72 0.37 4.51
CA GLN A 100 -25.79 -0.53 5.22
C GLN A 100 -24.33 -0.05 5.24
N SER A 101 -24.07 1.17 4.76
CA SER A 101 -22.72 1.71 4.69
C SER A 101 -22.69 3.23 4.70
N THR A 102 -21.59 3.78 5.13
CA THR A 102 -21.27 5.21 4.96
C THR A 102 -20.20 5.35 3.91
N GLN A 103 -20.43 6.21 2.93
CA GLN A 103 -19.44 6.61 1.95
C GLN A 103 -18.91 8.00 2.27
N ILE A 104 -17.60 8.13 2.36
CA ILE A 104 -16.90 9.39 2.57
C ILE A 104 -16.27 9.82 1.26
N GLY A 105 -16.81 10.87 0.65
CA GLY A 105 -16.22 11.51 -0.53
C GLY A 105 -15.36 12.69 -0.12
N ILE A 106 -14.14 12.74 -0.64
CA ILE A 106 -13.24 13.88 -0.49
C ILE A 106 -12.78 14.37 -1.87
N LYS A 107 -12.92 15.66 -2.13
CA LYS A 107 -12.36 16.27 -3.33
C LYS A 107 -10.95 16.75 -3.01
N LEU A 108 -9.96 16.26 -3.76
CA LEU A 108 -8.55 16.55 -3.54
C LEU A 108 -8.02 17.53 -4.58
N LYS A 109 -7.04 18.35 -4.18
CA LYS A 109 -6.32 19.23 -5.10
C LYS A 109 -5.43 18.44 -6.07
N ASN A 110 -4.87 17.31 -5.59
CA ASN A 110 -3.92 16.49 -6.33
C ASN A 110 -4.47 15.07 -6.46
N ARG A 111 -4.11 14.41 -7.56
CA ARG A 111 -4.41 12.98 -7.74
C ARG A 111 -3.61 12.14 -6.75
N VAL A 112 -4.22 11.06 -6.26
CA VAL A 112 -3.56 10.06 -5.41
C VAL A 112 -2.85 9.04 -6.32
N GLU A 113 -1.60 8.71 -6.03
CA GLU A 113 -0.84 7.67 -6.74
C GLU A 113 -1.05 6.29 -6.10
N SER A 114 -1.03 6.26 -4.78
CA SER A 114 -1.24 5.05 -3.99
C SER A 114 -1.86 5.40 -2.64
N PHE A 115 -2.49 4.41 -2.01
CA PHE A 115 -3.04 4.57 -0.66
C PHE A 115 -2.85 3.29 0.15
N GLU A 116 -2.85 3.46 1.47
CA GLU A 116 -2.77 2.38 2.45
C GLU A 116 -3.75 2.66 3.57
N ILE A 117 -4.45 1.62 4.06
CA ILE A 117 -5.37 1.71 5.18
C ILE A 117 -4.89 0.77 6.26
N TYR A 118 -4.73 1.28 7.47
CA TYR A 118 -4.26 0.49 8.60
C TYR A 118 -4.91 0.97 9.90
N ARG A 119 -4.89 0.10 10.89
CA ARG A 119 -5.37 0.39 12.23
C ARG A 119 -4.32 1.21 12.99
N ALA A 120 -4.76 2.24 13.68
CA ALA A 120 -3.91 2.98 14.62
C ALA A 120 -3.63 2.15 15.89
N SER A 121 -2.88 2.73 16.82
CA SER A 121 -2.63 2.10 18.12
C SER A 121 -3.91 1.88 18.94
N GLU A 122 -4.91 2.71 18.72
CA GLU A 122 -6.24 2.57 19.27
C GLU A 122 -7.12 1.74 18.31
N ASN A 123 -7.78 0.72 18.84
CA ASN A 123 -8.51 -0.26 18.02
C ASN A 123 -9.70 0.31 17.26
N ASN A 124 -10.25 1.42 17.72
CA ASN A 124 -11.38 2.11 17.11
C ASN A 124 -10.99 3.21 16.12
N ILE A 125 -9.71 3.32 15.76
CA ILE A 125 -9.20 4.31 14.81
C ILE A 125 -8.57 3.62 13.61
N LEU A 126 -9.03 4.01 12.41
CA LEU A 126 -8.37 3.66 11.15
C LEU A 126 -7.73 4.90 10.52
N ASN A 127 -6.53 4.73 10.03
CA ASN A 127 -5.79 5.71 9.27
C ASN A 127 -5.70 5.31 7.81
N ALA A 128 -6.10 6.19 6.91
CA ALA A 128 -5.84 6.06 5.47
C ALA A 128 -4.75 7.04 5.06
N HIS A 129 -3.63 6.54 4.58
CA HIS A 129 -2.54 7.34 4.01
C HIS A 129 -2.69 7.41 2.50
N LEU A 130 -2.93 8.60 1.98
CA LEU A 130 -3.00 8.88 0.55
C LEU A 130 -1.70 9.52 0.10
N HIS A 131 -1.01 8.91 -0.85
CA HIS A 131 0.27 9.38 -1.38
C HIS A 131 0.09 10.08 -2.72
N TYR A 132 0.69 11.25 -2.85
CA TYR A 132 0.71 11.99 -4.10
C TYR A 132 1.89 11.58 -4.98
N PRO A 133 1.77 11.72 -6.32
CA PRO A 133 2.88 11.50 -7.23
C PRO A 133 4.10 12.34 -6.83
N ILE A 134 5.28 11.74 -6.92
CA ILE A 134 6.54 12.40 -6.52
C ILE A 134 6.80 13.69 -7.31
N GLU A 135 6.20 13.82 -8.49
CA GLU A 135 6.28 15.00 -9.34
C GLU A 135 5.69 16.25 -8.66
N ASN A 136 4.65 16.07 -7.82
CA ASN A 136 3.95 17.16 -7.13
C ASN A 136 4.82 17.83 -6.04
N PHE A 137 5.87 17.14 -5.56
CA PHE A 137 6.79 17.65 -4.54
C PHE A 137 8.26 17.48 -4.96
N ALA A 138 8.49 17.32 -6.28
CA ALA A 138 9.82 17.14 -6.87
C ALA A 138 10.77 18.31 -6.67
N GLU A 139 10.24 19.51 -6.42
CA GLU A 139 11.00 20.74 -6.19
C GLU A 139 11.51 20.87 -4.75
N LEU A 140 11.01 20.06 -3.81
CA LEU A 140 11.56 20.05 -2.46
C LEU A 140 13.03 19.70 -2.46
N SER A 141 13.84 20.44 -1.72
CA SER A 141 15.30 20.30 -1.68
C SER A 141 15.77 18.87 -1.37
N SER A 142 15.05 18.17 -0.49
CA SER A 142 15.30 16.77 -0.14
C SER A 142 15.08 15.82 -1.32
N VAL A 143 14.00 16.01 -2.10
CA VAL A 143 13.67 15.18 -3.25
C VAL A 143 14.59 15.49 -4.43
N SER A 144 14.88 16.77 -4.66
CA SER A 144 15.80 17.20 -5.72
C SER A 144 17.22 16.69 -5.49
N SER A 145 17.70 16.70 -4.25
CA SER A 145 19.01 16.15 -3.89
C SER A 145 19.08 14.62 -4.07
N TYR A 146 18.01 13.91 -3.71
CA TYR A 146 17.91 12.46 -3.95
C TYR A 146 17.90 12.13 -5.45
N LYS A 147 17.10 12.84 -6.25
CA LYS A 147 17.04 12.66 -7.71
C LYS A 147 18.39 12.96 -8.37
N ARG A 148 19.14 13.99 -7.88
CA ARG A 148 20.48 14.29 -8.35
C ARG A 148 21.45 13.14 -8.05
N LYS A 149 21.51 12.66 -6.81
CA LYS A 149 22.39 11.54 -6.42
C LYS A 149 22.10 10.29 -7.23
N LYS A 150 20.81 9.96 -7.44
CA LYS A 150 20.40 8.81 -8.25
C LYS A 150 20.84 8.93 -9.71
N ARG A 151 20.70 10.12 -10.33
CA ARG A 151 21.15 10.37 -11.71
C ARG A 151 22.68 10.26 -11.85
N GLU A 152 23.44 10.85 -10.93
CA GLU A 152 24.90 10.77 -10.95
C GLU A 152 25.40 9.33 -10.80
N PHE A 153 24.80 8.56 -9.88
CA PHE A 153 25.14 7.15 -9.70
C PHE A 153 24.85 6.35 -10.97
N ASN A 154 23.66 6.50 -11.54
CA ASN A 154 23.26 5.79 -12.76
C ASN A 154 24.18 6.10 -13.93
N SER A 155 24.60 7.35 -14.11
CA SER A 155 25.53 7.75 -15.16
C SER A 155 26.92 7.12 -14.98
N LYS A 156 27.47 7.17 -13.77
CA LYS A 156 28.76 6.56 -13.44
C LYS A 156 28.71 5.04 -13.59
N PHE A 157 27.67 4.39 -13.08
CA PHE A 157 27.51 2.94 -13.18
C PHE A 157 27.34 2.48 -14.63
N SER A 158 26.54 3.19 -15.44
CA SER A 158 26.36 2.85 -16.86
C SER A 158 27.68 2.85 -17.63
N ARG A 159 28.55 3.84 -17.36
CA ARG A 159 29.90 3.88 -17.95
C ARG A 159 30.77 2.73 -17.45
N SER A 160 30.81 2.50 -16.16
CA SER A 160 31.61 1.41 -15.55
C SER A 160 31.14 0.04 -15.97
N LYS A 161 29.81 -0.16 -16.14
CA LYS A 161 29.21 -1.43 -16.59
C LYS A 161 29.76 -1.87 -17.95
N SER A 162 29.86 -0.96 -18.91
CA SER A 162 30.39 -1.30 -20.24
C SER A 162 31.83 -1.79 -20.15
N TRP A 163 32.66 -1.16 -19.33
CA TRP A 163 34.04 -1.59 -19.08
C TRP A 163 34.11 -2.94 -18.36
N LEU A 164 33.26 -3.16 -17.33
CA LEU A 164 33.22 -4.44 -16.63
C LEU A 164 32.79 -5.58 -17.53
N LEU A 165 31.82 -5.36 -18.42
CA LEU A 165 31.41 -6.37 -19.41
C LEU A 165 32.52 -6.66 -20.41
N LEU A 166 33.25 -5.65 -20.88
CA LEU A 166 34.37 -5.82 -21.82
C LEU A 166 35.54 -6.58 -21.17
N ILE A 167 35.90 -6.23 -19.94
CA ILE A 167 36.95 -6.92 -19.18
C ILE A 167 36.52 -8.36 -18.86
N GLY A 168 35.31 -8.54 -18.36
CA GLY A 168 34.77 -9.88 -18.00
C GLY A 168 34.73 -10.81 -19.22
N SER A 169 34.24 -10.31 -20.36
CA SER A 169 34.21 -11.12 -21.60
C SER A 169 35.62 -11.41 -22.14
N GLY A 170 36.52 -10.44 -22.08
CA GLY A 170 37.92 -10.63 -22.48
C GLY A 170 38.61 -11.74 -21.69
N TYR A 171 38.56 -11.66 -20.36
CA TYR A 171 39.14 -12.72 -19.50
C TYR A 171 38.45 -14.06 -19.68
N THR A 172 37.15 -14.10 -19.93
CA THR A 172 36.42 -15.37 -20.19
C THR A 172 36.88 -16.00 -21.49
N ILE A 173 37.05 -15.21 -22.57
CA ILE A 173 37.50 -15.72 -23.86
C ILE A 173 38.95 -16.19 -23.75
N THR A 174 39.84 -15.42 -23.13
CA THR A 174 41.24 -15.82 -22.91
C THR A 174 41.32 -17.11 -22.11
N GLY A 175 40.52 -17.23 -21.05
CA GLY A 175 40.46 -18.44 -20.24
C GLY A 175 39.95 -19.67 -20.99
N LEU A 176 39.00 -19.49 -21.93
CA LEU A 176 38.52 -20.60 -22.80
C LEU A 176 39.50 -21.03 -23.87
N LEU A 177 40.31 -20.08 -24.38
CA LEU A 177 41.34 -20.38 -25.38
C LEU A 177 42.55 -21.11 -24.78
N ASN A 178 42.76 -20.95 -23.49
CA ASN A 178 43.87 -21.59 -22.78
C ASN A 178 43.44 -23.06 -22.47
N LYS A 179 43.96 -24.03 -23.27
CA LYS A 179 43.58 -25.45 -23.26
C LYS A 179 44.02 -26.21 -21.99
N THR A 180 43.86 -25.64 -20.82
CA THR A 180 44.07 -26.34 -19.55
C THR A 180 42.81 -27.12 -19.15
N LYS A 181 42.94 -28.33 -18.69
CA LYS A 181 41.81 -29.20 -18.29
C LYS A 181 41.09 -28.72 -17.03
N GLU A 182 41.61 -27.74 -16.36
CA GLU A 182 41.05 -27.17 -15.14
C GLU A 182 40.61 -25.68 -15.37
N LEU A 183 39.61 -25.26 -14.57
CA LEU A 183 39.18 -23.87 -14.53
C LEU A 183 40.35 -22.95 -14.16
N ASN A 184 40.98 -22.34 -15.18
CA ASN A 184 42.11 -21.47 -14.98
C ASN A 184 41.69 -20.14 -14.33
N THR A 185 42.67 -19.42 -13.80
CA THR A 185 42.43 -18.17 -13.04
C THR A 185 41.73 -17.10 -13.91
N GLU A 186 42.06 -17.01 -15.19
CA GLU A 186 41.48 -16.04 -16.13
C GLU A 186 39.97 -16.31 -16.31
N LEU A 187 39.58 -17.58 -16.49
CA LEU A 187 38.20 -17.95 -16.64
C LEU A 187 37.38 -17.66 -15.37
N LYS A 188 37.95 -17.95 -14.19
CA LYS A 188 37.31 -17.61 -12.88
C LYS A 188 37.10 -16.11 -12.73
N ILE A 189 38.11 -15.31 -13.04
CA ILE A 189 38.01 -13.83 -12.99
C ILE A 189 36.97 -13.33 -13.99
N GLY A 190 37.00 -13.81 -15.24
CA GLY A 190 36.08 -13.42 -16.27
C GLY A 190 34.61 -13.68 -15.90
N ILE A 191 34.29 -14.92 -15.53
CA ILE A 191 32.94 -15.31 -15.10
C ILE A 191 32.54 -14.55 -13.83
N GLY A 192 33.41 -14.44 -12.83
CA GLY A 192 33.15 -13.70 -11.60
C GLY A 192 32.78 -12.23 -11.87
N THR A 193 33.52 -11.56 -12.78
CA THR A 193 33.24 -10.18 -13.16
C THR A 193 31.89 -10.03 -13.87
N LEU A 194 31.54 -10.96 -14.77
CA LEU A 194 30.25 -10.94 -15.46
C LEU A 194 29.08 -11.17 -14.50
N VAL A 195 29.20 -12.16 -13.62
CA VAL A 195 28.18 -12.44 -12.59
C VAL A 195 28.01 -11.27 -11.63
N PHE A 196 29.09 -10.70 -11.15
CA PHE A 196 29.07 -9.52 -10.29
C PHE A 196 28.39 -8.31 -10.97
N THR A 197 28.73 -8.05 -12.22
CA THR A 197 28.10 -6.99 -13.03
C THR A 197 26.61 -7.22 -13.21
N TYR A 198 26.20 -8.48 -13.47
CA TYR A 198 24.79 -8.86 -13.59
C TYR A 198 24.03 -8.66 -12.27
N ILE A 199 24.60 -9.11 -11.15
CA ILE A 199 23.99 -9.00 -9.81
C ILE A 199 23.77 -7.51 -9.48
N ILE A 200 24.78 -6.67 -9.63
CA ILE A 200 24.66 -5.23 -9.38
C ILE A 200 23.59 -4.62 -10.28
N HIS A 201 23.56 -4.98 -11.56
CA HIS A 201 22.55 -4.47 -12.49
C HIS A 201 21.12 -4.86 -12.10
N LYS A 202 20.93 -6.07 -11.53
CA LYS A 202 19.60 -6.58 -11.14
C LYS A 202 19.15 -6.09 -9.77
N ILE A 203 20.07 -6.05 -8.78
CA ILE A 203 19.75 -5.62 -7.40
C ILE A 203 19.64 -4.11 -7.32
N TRP A 204 20.33 -3.37 -8.18
CA TRP A 204 20.26 -1.92 -8.25
C TRP A 204 19.32 -1.50 -9.38
N PRO A 205 18.00 -1.47 -9.14
CA PRO A 205 17.06 -1.12 -10.19
C PRO A 205 17.25 0.34 -10.57
N ILE A 206 17.73 0.50 -11.77
CA ILE A 206 17.71 1.78 -12.49
C ILE A 206 16.26 1.95 -12.97
N LYS A 207 15.35 2.31 -12.07
CA LYS A 207 14.02 2.78 -12.39
C LYS A 207 13.93 4.27 -12.14
#